data_59489873e59be58515c2931f5f39bf74
#
_entry.id   59489873e59be58515c2931f5f39bf74
#
_cell.length_a   1.000
_cell.length_b   1.000
_cell.length_c   1.000
_cell.angle_alpha   90.00
_cell.angle_beta   90.00
_cell.angle_gamma   90.00
#
_symmetry.space_group_name_H-M   'P 1'
#
loop_
_entity.id
_entity.type
_entity.pdbx_description
1 polymer ?
#
loop_
_entity_poly.entity_id
_entity_poly.type
_entity_poly.pdbx_seq_one_letter_code
_entity_poly.pdbx_strand_id
1 'polypeptide(L)'
;MTLGTVTKAPDIAVTTLPSRERFEEYFAAELERSKRFEYSLALIVITVPGIKAGQGNPVIGAMAEACAGSIRAYDYACHMRDNQFAIMLPQTYNPAAREVARRIERHFQTAARQHGVMGSPTLLIGVAAFPFDGDTVLGLFHAAEDDRMPSLPPDSRFDDEHKKALSF
;
A
#
# COMPACT_ATOMS: atom_id res chain seq x y z
N MET A 1 25.83 6.29 -25.95
CA MET A 1 24.71 5.91 -26.76
C MET A 1 23.90 4.76 -26.25
N THR A 2 24.25 3.71 -25.93
CA THR A 2 23.43 2.58 -25.50
C THR A 2 23.21 2.50 -24.00
N LEU A 3 23.76 3.41 -23.28
CA LEU A 3 23.84 3.37 -21.83
C LEU A 3 22.53 3.72 -21.14
N GLY A 4 21.65 4.44 -21.83
CA GLY A 4 20.35 4.79 -21.28
C GLY A 4 19.37 3.64 -21.14
N THR A 5 19.63 2.53 -21.79
CA THR A 5 18.76 1.37 -21.74
C THR A 5 18.97 0.50 -20.51
N VAL A 6 20.13 0.60 -19.89
CA VAL A 6 20.45 -0.21 -18.71
C VAL A 6 19.74 0.31 -17.46
N THR A 7 19.46 1.59 -17.40
CA THR A 7 18.77 2.20 -16.27
C THR A 7 17.28 1.93 -16.25
N LYS A 8 16.72 1.37 -17.29
CA LYS A 8 15.29 1.11 -17.40
C LYS A 8 14.83 -0.17 -16.74
N ALA A 9 15.72 -1.10 -16.48
CA ALA A 9 15.33 -2.38 -15.91
C ALA A 9 14.76 -2.26 -14.48
N PRO A 10 15.30 -1.42 -13.59
CA PRO A 10 14.67 -1.20 -12.27
C PRO A 10 13.34 -0.43 -12.36
N ASP A 11 13.22 0.47 -13.32
CA ASP A 11 12.00 1.25 -13.51
C ASP A 11 10.84 0.40 -14.01
N ILE A 12 11.10 -0.73 -14.63
CA ILE A 12 10.04 -1.63 -15.13
C ILE A 12 9.20 -2.18 -13.99
N ALA A 13 9.80 -2.52 -12.88
CA ALA A 13 9.06 -3.04 -11.72
C ALA A 13 8.13 -1.97 -11.12
N VAL A 14 8.58 -0.73 -11.12
CA VAL A 14 7.79 0.41 -10.63
C VAL A 14 6.77 0.87 -11.66
N THR A 15 7.12 0.79 -12.96
CA THR A 15 6.23 1.21 -14.05
C THR A 15 5.06 0.25 -14.30
N THR A 16 5.01 -0.92 -13.66
CA THR A 16 3.83 -1.77 -13.70
C THR A 16 2.65 -1.17 -12.94
N LEU A 17 2.92 -0.25 -12.02
CA LEU A 17 1.88 0.49 -11.33
C LEU A 17 1.55 1.80 -12.07
N PRO A 18 0.30 2.27 -11.99
CA PRO A 18 -0.09 3.56 -12.55
C PRO A 18 0.77 4.71 -12.01
N SER A 19 0.88 5.78 -12.80
CA SER A 19 1.57 6.98 -12.35
C SER A 19 0.78 7.67 -11.24
N ARG A 20 1.48 8.51 -10.46
CA ARG A 20 0.86 9.30 -9.39
C ARG A 20 -0.28 10.19 -9.91
N GLU A 21 -0.05 10.89 -11.03
CA GLU A 21 -1.07 11.76 -11.63
C GLU A 21 -2.32 10.98 -12.02
N ARG A 22 -2.13 9.83 -12.63
CA ARG A 22 -3.22 8.94 -13.03
C ARG A 22 -3.99 8.40 -11.83
N PHE A 23 -3.27 8.04 -10.78
CA PHE A 23 -3.88 7.60 -9.53
C PHE A 23 -4.74 8.71 -8.91
N GLU A 24 -4.23 9.93 -8.84
CA GLU A 24 -4.96 11.08 -8.30
C GLU A 24 -6.23 11.39 -9.10
N GLU A 25 -6.15 11.30 -10.43
CA GLU A 25 -7.32 11.47 -11.31
C GLU A 25 -8.38 10.39 -11.04
N TYR A 26 -7.98 9.14 -10.98
CA TYR A 26 -8.90 8.03 -10.71
C TYR A 26 -9.49 8.12 -9.31
N PHE A 27 -8.68 8.50 -8.34
CA PHE A 27 -9.15 8.65 -6.96
C PHE A 27 -10.20 9.75 -6.85
N ALA A 28 -9.96 10.90 -7.46
CA ALA A 28 -10.92 12.01 -7.49
C ALA A 28 -12.23 11.59 -8.17
N ALA A 29 -12.15 10.93 -9.32
CA ALA A 29 -13.33 10.45 -10.04
C ALA A 29 -14.11 9.41 -9.23
N GLU A 30 -13.42 8.48 -8.60
CA GLU A 30 -14.06 7.44 -7.80
C GLU A 30 -14.68 8.01 -6.52
N LEU A 31 -14.05 9.02 -5.93
CA LEU A 31 -14.62 9.72 -4.78
C LEU A 31 -15.95 10.40 -5.12
N GLU A 32 -16.01 11.07 -6.27
CA GLU A 32 -17.26 11.68 -6.74
C GLU A 32 -18.34 10.62 -7.04
N ARG A 33 -17.93 9.49 -7.59
CA ARG A 33 -18.83 8.35 -7.80
C ARG A 33 -19.33 7.79 -6.47
N SER A 34 -18.45 7.64 -5.49
CA SER A 34 -18.81 7.18 -4.14
C SER A 34 -19.82 8.08 -3.47
N LYS A 35 -19.68 9.39 -3.61
CA LYS A 35 -20.63 10.37 -3.12
C LYS A 35 -22.00 10.24 -3.79
N ARG A 36 -21.98 10.06 -5.10
CA ARG A 36 -23.22 9.97 -5.88
C ARG A 36 -24.01 8.69 -5.59
N PHE A 37 -23.33 7.57 -5.45
CA PHE A 37 -23.97 6.27 -5.28
C PHE A 37 -23.94 5.77 -3.83
N GLU A 38 -23.44 6.59 -2.92
CA GLU A 38 -23.45 6.33 -1.47
C GLU A 38 -22.76 5.02 -1.08
N TYR A 39 -21.55 4.77 -1.62
CA TYR A 39 -20.75 3.64 -1.18
C TYR A 39 -19.40 4.10 -0.63
N SER A 40 -18.78 3.24 0.17
CA SER A 40 -17.48 3.51 0.77
C SER A 40 -16.35 3.45 -0.25
N LEU A 41 -15.34 4.26 -0.02
CA LEU A 41 -14.10 4.25 -0.78
C LEU A 41 -12.95 4.28 0.21
N ALA A 42 -12.10 3.27 0.17
CA ALA A 42 -10.97 3.19 1.09
C ALA A 42 -9.66 3.54 0.41
N LEU A 43 -8.76 4.09 1.20
CA LEU A 43 -7.39 4.43 0.83
C LEU A 43 -6.44 3.78 1.83
N ILE A 44 -5.46 3.07 1.31
CA ILE A 44 -4.34 2.55 2.10
C ILE A 44 -3.09 3.34 1.70
N VAL A 45 -2.36 3.83 2.68
CA VAL A 45 -1.05 4.46 2.47
C VAL A 45 -0.01 3.61 3.18
N ILE A 46 1.01 3.19 2.42
CA ILE A 46 2.10 2.38 2.95
C ILE A 46 3.40 3.17 2.79
N THR A 47 4.12 3.32 3.89
CA THR A 47 5.44 3.93 3.91
C THR A 47 6.47 2.89 4.33
N VAL A 48 7.56 2.81 3.59
CA VAL A 48 8.70 1.94 3.92
C VAL A 48 9.80 2.82 4.51
N PRO A 49 9.98 2.87 5.84
CA PRO A 49 10.95 3.75 6.46
C PRO A 49 12.39 3.41 6.05
N GLY A 50 13.23 4.44 5.98
CA GLY A 50 14.65 4.27 5.71
C GLY A 50 15.02 4.01 4.25
N ILE A 51 14.05 3.97 3.35
CA ILE A 51 14.30 3.81 1.93
C ILE A 51 14.45 5.19 1.28
N LYS A 52 15.59 5.38 0.66
CA LYS A 52 15.86 6.58 -0.16
C LYS A 52 15.54 6.30 -1.60
N ALA A 53 15.16 7.35 -2.33
CA ALA A 53 15.05 7.27 -3.78
C ALA A 53 16.36 6.74 -4.35
N GLY A 54 16.25 5.61 -4.98
CA GLY A 54 17.41 5.02 -5.62
C GLY A 54 16.94 3.97 -6.59
N GLN A 55 17.49 4.02 -7.78
CA GLN A 55 17.22 3.01 -8.79
C GLN A 55 17.71 1.65 -8.31
N GLY A 56 16.89 0.64 -8.52
CA GLY A 56 17.26 -0.73 -8.23
C GLY A 56 17.14 -1.14 -6.77
N ASN A 57 16.43 -0.38 -5.94
CA ASN A 57 16.18 -0.83 -4.58
C ASN A 57 15.22 -2.03 -4.60
N PRO A 58 15.66 -3.21 -4.15
CA PRO A 58 14.83 -4.41 -4.19
C PRO A 58 13.58 -4.32 -3.32
N VAL A 59 13.58 -3.48 -2.30
CA VAL A 59 12.40 -3.26 -1.45
C VAL A 59 11.27 -2.62 -2.23
N ILE A 60 11.58 -1.66 -3.09
CA ILE A 60 10.58 -0.98 -3.93
C ILE A 60 9.94 -1.97 -4.91
N GLY A 61 10.75 -2.79 -5.57
CA GLY A 61 10.25 -3.84 -6.47
C GLY A 61 9.37 -4.85 -5.75
N ALA A 62 9.79 -5.28 -4.57
CA ALA A 62 9.02 -6.21 -3.74
C ALA A 62 7.67 -5.61 -3.31
N MET A 63 7.65 -4.33 -2.94
CA MET A 63 6.42 -3.66 -2.57
C MET A 63 5.48 -3.49 -3.75
N ALA A 64 5.99 -3.10 -4.91
CA ALA A 64 5.19 -2.98 -6.13
C ALA A 64 4.55 -4.32 -6.51
N GLU A 65 5.31 -5.41 -6.42
CA GLU A 65 4.81 -6.76 -6.66
C GLU A 65 3.73 -7.16 -5.65
N ALA A 66 3.96 -6.88 -4.36
CA ALA A 66 3.00 -7.19 -3.31
C ALA A 66 1.68 -6.42 -3.49
N CYS A 67 1.74 -5.15 -3.83
CA CYS A 67 0.56 -4.34 -4.12
C CYS A 67 -0.20 -4.91 -5.33
N ALA A 68 0.48 -5.12 -6.44
CA ALA A 68 -0.15 -5.63 -7.66
C ALA A 68 -0.78 -7.02 -7.47
N GLY A 69 -0.14 -7.89 -6.71
CA GLY A 69 -0.62 -9.25 -6.47
C GLY A 69 -1.71 -9.38 -5.41
N SER A 70 -2.01 -8.31 -4.68
CA SER A 70 -2.96 -8.36 -3.55
C SER A 70 -4.28 -7.65 -3.82
N ILE A 71 -4.40 -6.95 -4.93
CA ILE A 71 -5.57 -6.12 -5.24
C ILE A 71 -6.40 -6.73 -6.37
N ARG A 72 -7.66 -6.30 -6.45
CA ARG A 72 -8.60 -6.71 -7.48
C ARG A 72 -8.42 -5.87 -8.75
N ALA A 73 -9.01 -6.33 -9.86
CA ALA A 73 -8.89 -5.66 -11.16
C ALA A 73 -9.38 -4.20 -11.17
N TYR A 74 -10.30 -3.85 -10.29
CA TYR A 74 -10.86 -2.49 -10.18
C TYR A 74 -10.26 -1.68 -9.03
N ASP A 75 -9.33 -2.25 -8.30
CA ASP A 75 -8.53 -1.52 -7.32
C ASP A 75 -7.32 -0.89 -8.02
N TYR A 76 -6.79 0.17 -7.45
CA TYR A 76 -5.63 0.86 -8.01
C TYR A 76 -4.53 1.00 -6.98
N ALA A 77 -3.32 0.65 -7.38
CA ALA A 77 -2.12 0.90 -6.57
C ALA A 77 -1.18 1.83 -7.32
N CYS A 78 -0.43 2.61 -6.58
CA CYS A 78 0.50 3.58 -7.14
C CYS A 78 1.74 3.71 -6.25
N HIS A 79 2.90 3.86 -6.88
CA HIS A 79 4.11 4.30 -6.21
C HIS A 79 4.10 5.84 -6.19
N MET A 80 3.78 6.42 -5.04
CA MET A 80 3.55 7.86 -4.90
C MET A 80 4.83 8.67 -4.91
N ARG A 81 5.80 8.22 -4.15
CA ARG A 81 7.13 8.83 -4.02
C ARG A 81 8.08 7.78 -3.45
N ASP A 82 9.33 8.11 -3.31
CA ASP A 82 10.46 7.22 -3.01
C ASP A 82 10.13 6.00 -2.15
N ASN A 83 9.45 6.21 -1.04
CA ASN A 83 9.17 5.17 -0.06
C ASN A 83 7.68 5.03 0.26
N GLN A 84 6.81 5.64 -0.53
CA GLN A 84 5.38 5.65 -0.25
C GLN A 84 4.56 5.07 -1.39
N PHE A 85 3.62 4.20 -1.02
CA PHE A 85 2.65 3.59 -1.93
C PHE A 85 1.24 3.94 -1.47
N ALA A 86 0.33 4.09 -2.41
CA ALA A 86 -1.08 4.33 -2.13
C ALA A 86 -1.93 3.32 -2.88
N ILE A 87 -2.97 2.83 -2.24
CA ILE A 87 -3.90 1.87 -2.81
C ILE A 87 -5.32 2.37 -2.60
N MET A 88 -6.07 2.47 -3.69
CA MET A 88 -7.47 2.86 -3.68
C MET A 88 -8.35 1.63 -3.85
N LEU A 89 -9.31 1.47 -2.97
CA LEU A 89 -10.23 0.33 -2.94
C LEU A 89 -11.67 0.81 -3.07
N PRO A 90 -12.25 0.80 -4.28
CA PRO A 90 -13.65 1.14 -4.47
C PRO A 90 -14.60 0.20 -3.73
N GLN A 91 -15.73 0.73 -3.27
CA GLN A 91 -16.77 -0.04 -2.58
C GLN A 91 -16.25 -0.86 -1.41
N THR A 92 -15.30 -0.26 -0.67
CA THR A 92 -14.62 -0.93 0.43
C THR A 92 -14.64 -0.01 1.65
N TYR A 93 -15.04 -0.55 2.78
CA TYR A 93 -15.04 0.16 4.05
C TYR A 93 -13.80 -0.21 4.88
N ASN A 94 -13.57 0.53 5.97
CA ASN A 94 -12.32 0.47 6.71
C ASN A 94 -11.89 -0.94 7.15
N PRO A 95 -12.74 -1.77 7.79
CA PRO A 95 -12.30 -3.11 8.20
C PRO A 95 -11.85 -4.00 7.03
N ALA A 96 -12.55 -3.93 5.90
CA ALA A 96 -12.16 -4.70 4.71
C ALA A 96 -10.85 -4.21 4.11
N ALA A 97 -10.62 -2.89 4.11
CA ALA A 97 -9.36 -2.31 3.67
C ALA A 97 -8.18 -2.76 4.54
N ARG A 98 -8.38 -2.88 5.84
CA ARG A 98 -7.34 -3.39 6.76
C ARG A 98 -6.98 -4.84 6.45
N GLU A 99 -7.93 -5.66 6.03
CA GLU A 99 -7.65 -7.03 5.58
C GLU A 99 -6.80 -7.04 4.30
N VAL A 100 -7.09 -6.14 3.36
CA VAL A 100 -6.26 -5.98 2.16
C VAL A 100 -4.85 -5.54 2.55
N ALA A 101 -4.72 -4.60 3.46
CA ALA A 101 -3.42 -4.13 3.96
C ALA A 101 -2.59 -5.27 4.57
N ARG A 102 -3.21 -6.13 5.37
CA ARG A 102 -2.54 -7.32 5.93
C ARG A 102 -2.10 -8.30 4.85
N ARG A 103 -2.90 -8.47 3.82
CA ARG A 103 -2.56 -9.32 2.68
C ARG A 103 -1.36 -8.77 1.91
N ILE A 104 -1.33 -7.46 1.68
CA ILE A 104 -0.19 -6.78 1.05
C ILE A 104 1.07 -6.99 1.89
N GLU A 105 0.97 -6.82 3.20
CA GLU A 105 2.08 -7.02 4.12
C GLU A 105 2.64 -8.45 4.04
N ARG A 106 1.79 -9.47 4.04
CA ARG A 106 2.22 -10.87 3.90
C ARG A 106 2.90 -11.13 2.56
N HIS A 107 2.32 -10.64 1.47
CA HIS A 107 2.92 -10.74 0.14
C HIS A 107 4.27 -10.01 0.08
N PHE A 108 4.36 -8.85 0.71
CA PHE A 108 5.61 -8.10 0.78
C PHE A 108 6.71 -8.88 1.46
N GLN A 109 6.44 -9.52 2.57
CA GLN A 109 7.44 -10.33 3.27
C GLN A 109 7.97 -11.47 2.39
N THR A 110 7.11 -12.12 1.65
CA THR A 110 7.51 -13.16 0.70
C THR A 110 8.29 -12.59 -0.47
N ALA A 111 7.79 -11.54 -1.10
CA ALA A 111 8.45 -10.89 -2.24
C ALA A 111 9.81 -10.30 -1.84
N ALA A 112 9.91 -9.70 -0.67
CA ALA A 112 11.16 -9.14 -0.16
C ALA A 112 12.25 -10.21 -0.06
N ARG A 113 11.92 -11.38 0.46
CA ARG A 113 12.87 -12.51 0.51
C ARG A 113 13.29 -12.97 -0.89
N GLN A 114 12.34 -13.06 -1.82
CA GLN A 114 12.63 -13.44 -3.21
C GLN A 114 13.50 -12.41 -3.93
N HIS A 115 13.36 -11.13 -3.58
CA HIS A 115 14.18 -10.05 -4.12
C HIS A 115 15.52 -9.87 -3.40
N GLY A 116 15.84 -10.75 -2.44
CA GLY A 116 17.11 -10.71 -1.71
C GLY A 116 17.19 -9.63 -0.63
N VAL A 117 16.07 -9.12 -0.18
CA VAL A 117 16.03 -8.14 0.91
C VAL A 117 16.38 -8.85 2.23
N MET A 118 17.37 -8.33 2.92
CA MET A 118 17.80 -8.86 4.20
C MET A 118 16.91 -8.34 5.34
N GLY A 119 16.54 -9.24 6.23
CA GLY A 119 15.67 -8.90 7.36
C GLY A 119 14.21 -8.79 6.97
N SER A 120 13.42 -8.22 7.86
CA SER A 120 11.99 -7.95 7.64
C SER A 120 11.74 -6.45 7.82
N PRO A 121 11.73 -5.68 6.74
CA PRO A 121 11.45 -4.26 6.85
C PRO A 121 10.10 -3.99 7.51
N THR A 122 10.07 -3.08 8.47
CA THR A 122 8.84 -2.64 9.10
C THR A 122 8.14 -1.64 8.20
N LEU A 123 6.88 -1.86 7.93
CA LEU A 123 6.05 -0.94 7.15
C LEU A 123 5.26 -0.03 8.10
N LEU A 124 5.00 1.19 7.66
CA LEU A 124 4.01 2.06 8.28
C LEU A 124 2.77 2.05 7.39
N ILE A 125 1.67 1.57 7.93
CA ILE A 125 0.44 1.38 7.17
C ILE A 125 -0.68 2.17 7.82
N GLY A 126 -1.34 3.01 7.02
CA GLY A 126 -2.51 3.76 7.45
C GLY A 126 -3.68 3.53 6.49
N VAL A 127 -4.88 3.55 7.03
CA VAL A 127 -6.12 3.34 6.29
C VAL A 127 -7.08 4.48 6.59
N ALA A 128 -7.71 5.00 5.56
CA ALA A 128 -8.81 5.95 5.66
C ALA A 128 -9.93 5.54 4.73
N ALA A 129 -11.16 5.84 5.07
CA ALA A 129 -12.31 5.51 4.24
C ALA A 129 -13.33 6.65 4.21
N PHE A 130 -13.79 6.96 3.00
CA PHE A 130 -14.95 7.83 2.81
C PHE A 130 -16.22 7.03 3.18
N PRO A 131 -17.21 7.59 3.86
CA PRO A 131 -17.30 9.00 4.25
C PRO A 131 -16.74 9.34 5.65
N PHE A 132 -16.40 8.35 6.47
CA PHE A 132 -16.12 8.56 7.89
C PHE A 132 -14.82 9.34 8.17
N ASP A 133 -13.79 9.12 7.37
CA ASP A 133 -12.47 9.70 7.62
C ASP A 133 -12.19 10.95 6.78
N GLY A 134 -13.09 11.29 5.88
CA GLY A 134 -12.98 12.47 5.04
C GLY A 134 -13.85 12.38 3.80
N ASP A 135 -13.97 13.51 3.09
CA ASP A 135 -14.79 13.64 1.89
C ASP A 135 -14.06 14.33 0.74
N THR A 136 -12.76 14.55 0.90
CA THR A 136 -11.88 15.09 -0.14
C THR A 136 -10.67 14.16 -0.31
N VAL A 137 -10.07 14.20 -1.49
CA VAL A 137 -8.83 13.44 -1.77
C VAL A 137 -7.75 13.78 -0.74
N LEU A 138 -7.48 15.07 -0.54
CA LEU A 138 -6.46 15.51 0.41
C LEU A 138 -6.80 15.13 1.85
N GLY A 139 -8.05 15.27 2.23
CA GLY A 139 -8.51 14.87 3.57
C GLY A 139 -8.32 13.40 3.86
N LEU A 140 -8.63 12.54 2.89
CA LEU A 140 -8.43 11.10 3.02
C LEU A 140 -6.96 10.71 3.08
N PHE A 141 -6.10 11.36 2.29
CA PHE A 141 -4.65 11.16 2.40
C PHE A 141 -4.12 11.56 3.77
N HIS A 142 -4.52 12.71 4.28
CA HIS A 142 -4.11 13.15 5.62
C HIS A 142 -4.58 12.19 6.70
N ALA A 143 -5.83 11.74 6.62
CA ALA A 143 -6.39 10.78 7.57
C ALA A 143 -5.63 9.44 7.55
N ALA A 144 -5.30 8.93 6.37
CA ALA A 144 -4.52 7.71 6.24
C ALA A 144 -3.09 7.88 6.76
N GLU A 145 -2.46 9.02 6.50
CA GLU A 145 -1.13 9.31 7.03
C GLU A 145 -1.13 9.41 8.56
N ASP A 146 -2.16 10.03 9.14
CA ASP A 146 -2.31 10.13 10.60
C ASP A 146 -2.60 8.77 11.24
N ASP A 147 -3.28 7.88 10.53
CA ASP A 147 -3.60 6.52 10.99
C ASP A 147 -2.40 5.56 10.92
N ARG A 148 -1.29 5.97 10.31
CA ARG A 148 -0.15 5.07 10.11
C ARG A 148 0.37 4.47 11.41
N MET A 149 0.43 3.15 11.43
CA MET A 149 0.99 2.37 12.52
C MET A 149 2.03 1.40 11.99
N PRO A 150 3.06 1.07 12.79
CA PRO A 150 4.01 0.04 12.39
C PRO A 150 3.32 -1.30 12.19
N SER A 151 3.67 -1.98 11.11
CA SER A 151 3.26 -3.35 10.90
C SER A 151 4.05 -4.23 11.87
N LEU A 152 3.34 -5.11 12.55
CA LEU A 152 3.98 -6.10 13.41
C LEU A 152 4.45 -7.29 12.57
N PRO A 153 5.60 -7.88 12.90
CA PRO A 153 6.01 -9.12 12.26
C PRO A 153 4.90 -10.18 12.39
N PRO A 154 4.69 -10.99 11.37
CA PRO A 154 3.61 -11.99 11.36
C PRO A 154 3.59 -12.87 12.62
N ASP A 155 4.77 -13.22 13.11
CA ASP A 155 4.92 -14.14 14.25
C ASP A 155 4.52 -13.52 15.58
N SER A 156 4.62 -12.20 15.73
CA SER A 156 4.31 -11.54 16.99
C SER A 156 2.81 -11.42 17.27
N ARG A 157 1.97 -11.53 16.22
CA ARG A 157 0.51 -11.44 16.38
C ARG A 157 -0.12 -12.74 16.84
N PHE A 158 0.46 -13.86 16.45
CA PHE A 158 0.00 -15.16 16.89
C PHE A 158 0.26 -15.41 18.38
N ASP A 159 1.37 -14.91 18.88
CA ASP A 159 1.76 -15.13 20.26
C ASP A 159 0.87 -14.37 21.26
N ASP A 160 0.43 -13.16 20.90
CA ASP A 160 -0.41 -12.35 21.79
C ASP A 160 -1.84 -12.83 21.86
N GLU A 161 -2.42 -13.27 20.76
CA GLU A 161 -3.78 -13.83 20.76
C GLU A 161 -3.81 -15.20 21.42
N HIS A 162 -2.77 -16.00 21.21
CA HIS A 162 -2.66 -17.32 21.85
C HIS A 162 -2.46 -17.21 23.35
N LYS A 163 -1.65 -16.26 23.79
CA LYS A 163 -1.44 -15.99 25.21
C LYS A 163 -2.70 -15.49 25.90
N LYS A 164 -3.49 -14.64 25.22
CA LYS A 164 -4.78 -14.19 25.75
C LYS A 164 -5.81 -15.31 25.79
N ALA A 165 -5.82 -16.21 24.82
CA ALA A 165 -6.72 -17.35 24.80
C ALA A 165 -6.38 -18.40 25.86
N LEU A 166 -5.11 -18.50 26.26
CA LEU A 166 -4.63 -19.45 27.24
C LEU A 166 -4.65 -18.90 28.69
N SER A 167 -4.92 -17.61 28.88
CA SER A 167 -4.98 -16.99 30.20
C SER A 167 -6.35 -17.05 30.86
N PHE A 168 -7.26 -17.78 30.28
CA PHE A 168 -8.55 -18.15 30.83
C PHE A 168 -8.54 -19.64 31.15
#